data_8a13c7e05d4c25747d2ceec019f33899
#
_entry.id   8a13c7e05d4c25747d2ceec019f33899
#
_cell.length_a   1.000
_cell.length_b   1.000
_cell.length_c   1.000
_cell.angle_alpha   90.00
_cell.angle_beta   90.00
_cell.angle_gamma   90.00
#
_symmetry.space_group_name_H-M   'P 1'
#
loop_
_entity.id
_entity.type
_entity.pdbx_description
1 polymer ?
#
loop_
_entity_poly.entity_id
_entity_poly.type
_entity_poly.pdbx_seq_one_letter_code
_entity_poly.pdbx_strand_id
1 'polypeptide(L)'
;MRMLIYVIRHGETELNKSGVIQGATDEPLNQSGRDIAAVTGRNMRGIRFDACITSPLSRARETAEIVLRESGNSGVEIRMDDRIQEINCGDIEGKKLMEASMPPEEAELFFRDPFCFPGFPNGEYIRQVVGRTQDFLRELAARDDGKTYLVSTHGCALRAMLNFLYDDPEDYWQGHAPYNCAVSIIESEGGKLKLLEADRLFYDASLAVDRYKLSNS
;
A
#
# COMPACT_ATOMS: atom_id res chain seq x y z
N MET A 1 5.53 12.97 -21.31
CA MET A 1 4.70 11.86 -21.88
C MET A 1 3.76 11.34 -20.81
N ARG A 2 2.57 10.85 -21.21
CA ARG A 2 1.59 10.31 -20.26
C ARG A 2 2.06 8.96 -19.72
N MET A 3 2.27 8.86 -18.41
CA MET A 3 2.58 7.63 -17.67
C MET A 3 1.36 7.20 -16.86
N LEU A 4 1.21 5.89 -16.62
CA LEU A 4 0.23 5.35 -15.68
C LEU A 4 0.95 4.56 -14.60
N ILE A 5 0.59 4.81 -13.34
CA ILE A 5 1.16 4.13 -12.17
C ILE A 5 0.02 3.46 -11.41
N TYR A 6 0.02 2.13 -11.40
CA TYR A 6 -0.93 1.31 -10.64
C TYR A 6 -0.27 0.94 -9.32
N VAL A 7 -0.74 1.50 -8.22
CA VAL A 7 -0.23 1.23 -6.87
C VAL A 7 -1.14 0.25 -6.18
N ILE A 8 -0.65 -0.95 -5.88
CA ILE A 8 -1.41 -2.03 -5.23
C ILE A 8 -0.93 -2.26 -3.80
N ARG A 9 -1.88 -2.39 -2.85
CA ARG A 9 -1.59 -2.97 -1.54
C ARG A 9 -1.42 -4.47 -1.65
N HIS A 10 -0.47 -5.05 -0.93
CA HIS A 10 -0.26 -6.51 -0.89
C HIS A 10 -1.53 -7.30 -0.51
N GLY A 11 -1.57 -8.58 -0.89
CA GLY A 11 -2.62 -9.52 -0.51
C GLY A 11 -2.64 -9.82 1.00
N GLU A 12 -3.64 -10.57 1.46
CA GLU A 12 -3.80 -10.91 2.89
C GLU A 12 -2.65 -11.80 3.40
N THR A 13 -2.25 -11.57 4.66
CA THR A 13 -1.33 -12.41 5.44
C THR A 13 -2.06 -13.00 6.65
N GLU A 14 -1.48 -13.99 7.36
CA GLU A 14 -2.09 -14.50 8.59
C GLU A 14 -2.12 -13.43 9.70
N LEU A 15 -1.13 -12.55 9.76
CA LEU A 15 -1.15 -11.44 10.71
C LEU A 15 -2.28 -10.44 10.39
N ASN A 16 -2.53 -10.14 9.10
CA ASN A 16 -3.72 -9.33 8.73
C ASN A 16 -5.00 -9.99 9.23
N LYS A 17 -5.16 -11.29 8.95
CA LYS A 17 -6.36 -12.05 9.34
C LYS A 17 -6.58 -12.05 10.84
N SER A 18 -5.52 -12.08 11.62
CA SER A 18 -5.54 -12.09 13.08
C SER A 18 -5.63 -10.70 13.71
N GLY A 19 -5.56 -9.63 12.91
CA GLY A 19 -5.54 -8.24 13.42
C GLY A 19 -4.25 -7.89 14.17
N VAL A 20 -3.15 -8.54 13.81
CA VAL A 20 -1.82 -8.33 14.37
C VAL A 20 -1.04 -7.35 13.51
N ILE A 21 -0.34 -6.41 14.13
CA ILE A 21 0.47 -5.40 13.47
C ILE A 21 1.72 -6.06 12.88
N GLN A 22 1.98 -5.80 11.60
CA GLN A 22 3.11 -6.37 10.88
C GLN A 22 4.28 -5.39 10.77
N GLY A 23 4.00 -4.16 10.34
CA GLY A 23 5.04 -3.16 10.08
C GLY A 23 6.11 -3.67 9.11
N ALA A 24 7.38 -3.57 9.52
CA ALA A 24 8.55 -4.02 8.78
C ALA A 24 8.78 -5.55 8.88
N THR A 25 8.09 -6.26 9.76
CA THR A 25 8.16 -7.73 9.85
C THR A 25 7.82 -8.38 8.52
N ASP A 26 8.68 -9.29 8.06
CA ASP A 26 8.50 -9.99 6.78
C ASP A 26 7.63 -11.25 6.96
N GLU A 27 6.37 -11.11 6.66
CA GLU A 27 5.35 -12.16 6.73
C GLU A 27 4.83 -12.45 5.32
N PRO A 28 4.78 -13.73 4.86
CA PRO A 28 4.30 -14.08 3.53
C PRO A 28 2.77 -13.95 3.40
N LEU A 29 2.28 -13.98 2.16
CA LEU A 29 0.86 -14.08 1.88
C LEU A 29 0.28 -15.38 2.45
N ASN A 30 -0.96 -15.34 2.96
CA ASN A 30 -1.74 -16.55 3.18
C ASN A 30 -2.45 -16.98 1.88
N GLN A 31 -3.17 -18.12 1.92
CA GLN A 31 -3.83 -18.63 0.71
C GLN A 31 -4.89 -17.67 0.18
N SER A 32 -5.67 -17.04 1.03
CA SER A 32 -6.67 -16.02 0.65
C SER A 32 -6.01 -14.83 -0.06
N GLY A 33 -4.87 -14.36 0.45
CA GLY A 33 -4.10 -13.28 -0.18
C GLY A 33 -3.62 -13.64 -1.58
N ARG A 34 -3.13 -14.88 -1.78
CA ARG A 34 -2.74 -15.40 -3.11
C ARG A 34 -3.92 -15.48 -4.07
N ASP A 35 -5.05 -15.96 -3.59
CA ASP A 35 -6.26 -16.12 -4.39
C ASP A 35 -6.82 -14.77 -4.85
N ILE A 36 -6.88 -13.79 -3.94
CA ILE A 36 -7.32 -12.42 -4.26
C ILE A 36 -6.34 -11.75 -5.23
N ALA A 37 -5.02 -11.88 -5.02
CA ALA A 37 -4.02 -11.37 -5.95
C ALA A 37 -4.16 -12.00 -7.35
N ALA A 38 -4.45 -13.30 -7.43
CA ALA A 38 -4.66 -13.98 -8.70
C ALA A 38 -5.94 -13.50 -9.41
N VAL A 39 -7.05 -13.29 -8.67
CA VAL A 39 -8.29 -12.71 -9.23
C VAL A 39 -8.02 -11.30 -9.74
N THR A 40 -7.34 -10.46 -8.93
CA THR A 40 -6.94 -9.11 -9.32
C THR A 40 -6.15 -9.12 -10.61
N GLY A 41 -5.12 -9.96 -10.72
CA GLY A 41 -4.31 -10.08 -11.94
C GLY A 41 -5.14 -10.49 -13.16
N ARG A 42 -6.03 -11.48 -13.03
CA ARG A 42 -6.92 -11.91 -14.13
C ARG A 42 -7.83 -10.78 -14.63
N ASN A 43 -8.34 -9.96 -13.71
CA ASN A 43 -9.21 -8.83 -14.05
C ASN A 43 -8.43 -7.59 -14.53
N MET A 44 -7.11 -7.60 -14.40
CA MET A 44 -6.20 -6.62 -15.00
C MET A 44 -5.66 -7.06 -16.37
N ARG A 45 -6.15 -8.17 -16.95
CA ARG A 45 -5.81 -8.58 -18.33
C ARG A 45 -6.15 -7.48 -19.31
N GLY A 46 -5.24 -7.23 -20.24
CA GLY A 46 -5.33 -6.13 -21.19
C GLY A 46 -4.57 -4.88 -20.77
N ILE A 47 -4.15 -4.77 -19.49
CA ILE A 47 -3.20 -3.78 -19.04
C ILE A 47 -1.80 -4.31 -19.33
N ARG A 48 -1.03 -3.57 -20.13
CA ARG A 48 0.37 -3.89 -20.40
C ARG A 48 1.24 -3.08 -19.44
N PHE A 49 1.93 -3.78 -18.55
CA PHE A 49 2.93 -3.19 -17.68
C PHE A 49 4.31 -3.21 -18.36
N ASP A 50 5.02 -2.09 -18.31
CA ASP A 50 6.38 -1.94 -18.85
C ASP A 50 7.45 -2.14 -17.77
N ALA A 51 7.10 -1.91 -16.51
CA ALA A 51 7.99 -2.08 -15.36
C ALA A 51 7.20 -2.36 -14.09
N CYS A 52 7.86 -3.00 -13.13
CA CYS A 52 7.31 -3.25 -11.79
C CYS A 52 8.32 -2.82 -10.73
N ILE A 53 7.84 -2.12 -9.71
CA ILE A 53 8.62 -1.76 -8.53
C ILE A 53 7.86 -2.26 -7.30
N THR A 54 8.56 -2.91 -6.38
CA THR A 54 7.94 -3.49 -5.18
C THR A 54 8.71 -3.14 -3.92
N SER A 55 8.00 -3.05 -2.81
CA SER A 55 8.63 -3.17 -1.50
C SER A 55 9.44 -4.47 -1.43
N PRO A 56 10.58 -4.51 -0.73
CA PRO A 56 11.38 -5.74 -0.56
C PRO A 56 10.68 -6.79 0.31
N LEU A 57 9.63 -6.43 1.08
CA LEU A 57 8.91 -7.38 1.92
C LEU A 57 8.17 -8.43 1.07
N SER A 58 8.29 -9.70 1.47
CA SER A 58 7.85 -10.87 0.70
C SER A 58 6.40 -10.80 0.24
N ARG A 59 5.48 -10.35 1.10
CA ARG A 59 4.05 -10.20 0.79
C ARG A 59 3.78 -9.24 -0.38
N ALA A 60 4.53 -8.14 -0.48
CA ALA A 60 4.37 -7.17 -1.57
C ALA A 60 4.97 -7.72 -2.87
N ARG A 61 6.15 -8.34 -2.79
CA ARG A 61 6.80 -8.97 -3.94
C ARG A 61 5.95 -10.11 -4.50
N GLU A 62 5.50 -11.03 -3.65
CA GLU A 62 4.67 -12.17 -4.06
C GLU A 62 3.34 -11.68 -4.70
N THR A 63 2.74 -10.61 -4.17
CA THR A 63 1.54 -10.00 -4.78
C THR A 63 1.84 -9.51 -6.20
N ALA A 64 2.95 -8.79 -6.40
CA ALA A 64 3.33 -8.30 -7.73
C ALA A 64 3.59 -9.45 -8.71
N GLU A 65 4.32 -10.49 -8.29
CA GLU A 65 4.61 -11.69 -9.09
C GLU A 65 3.32 -12.38 -9.57
N ILE A 66 2.36 -12.56 -8.66
CA ILE A 66 1.06 -13.16 -8.97
C ILE A 66 0.26 -12.29 -9.95
N VAL A 67 0.15 -10.98 -9.67
CA VAL A 67 -0.60 -10.04 -10.52
C VAL A 67 -0.01 -9.98 -11.92
N LEU A 68 1.31 -9.86 -12.05
CA LEU A 68 1.97 -9.84 -13.36
C LEU A 68 1.76 -11.15 -14.13
N ARG A 69 1.88 -12.29 -13.48
CA ARG A 69 1.66 -13.59 -14.10
C ARG A 69 0.23 -13.73 -14.60
N GLU A 70 -0.75 -13.46 -13.78
CA GLU A 70 -2.17 -13.65 -14.09
C GLU A 70 -2.71 -12.64 -15.09
N SER A 71 -2.14 -11.44 -15.14
CA SER A 71 -2.48 -10.39 -16.12
C SER A 71 -1.80 -10.58 -17.49
N GLY A 72 -0.89 -11.57 -17.62
CA GLY A 72 -0.17 -11.84 -18.88
C GLY A 72 1.11 -11.02 -19.04
N ASN A 73 1.68 -10.50 -17.95
CA ASN A 73 2.87 -9.65 -17.93
C ASN A 73 4.09 -10.36 -17.27
N SER A 74 4.19 -11.69 -17.34
CA SER A 74 5.22 -12.49 -16.65
C SER A 74 6.68 -12.14 -17.01
N GLY A 75 6.90 -11.44 -18.11
CA GLY A 75 8.25 -11.02 -18.55
C GLY A 75 8.71 -9.68 -18.00
N VAL A 76 7.88 -9.01 -17.20
CA VAL A 76 8.24 -7.71 -16.63
C VAL A 76 9.24 -7.88 -15.50
N GLU A 77 10.36 -7.14 -15.57
CA GLU A 77 11.36 -7.10 -14.51
C GLU A 77 10.80 -6.46 -13.24
N ILE A 78 11.01 -7.13 -12.11
CA ILE A 78 10.62 -6.61 -10.80
C ILE A 78 11.87 -6.01 -10.13
N ARG A 79 11.80 -4.74 -9.75
CA ARG A 79 12.81 -4.03 -8.97
C ARG A 79 12.29 -3.73 -7.59
N MET A 80 13.17 -3.73 -6.60
CA MET A 80 12.81 -3.39 -5.21
C MET A 80 13.23 -1.96 -4.89
N ASP A 81 12.44 -1.29 -4.04
CA ASP A 81 12.75 0.02 -3.49
C ASP A 81 12.34 0.07 -2.01
N ASP A 82 13.30 0.33 -1.14
CA ASP A 82 13.09 0.35 0.32
C ASP A 82 12.17 1.48 0.76
N ARG A 83 12.08 2.56 0.00
CA ARG A 83 11.24 3.72 0.32
C ARG A 83 9.75 3.40 0.35
N ILE A 84 9.32 2.30 -0.28
CA ILE A 84 7.91 1.88 -0.32
C ILE A 84 7.61 0.69 0.60
N GLN A 85 8.47 0.43 1.60
CA GLN A 85 8.16 -0.49 2.70
C GLN A 85 7.03 0.05 3.57
N GLU A 86 6.39 -0.86 4.34
CA GLU A 86 5.40 -0.46 5.34
C GLU A 86 6.06 0.38 6.44
N ILE A 87 5.24 1.11 7.19
CA ILE A 87 5.71 1.79 8.40
C ILE A 87 6.38 0.79 9.34
N ASN A 88 7.58 1.13 9.82
CA ASN A 88 8.20 0.37 10.88
C ASN A 88 7.44 0.63 12.19
N CYS A 89 6.77 -0.40 12.69
CA CYS A 89 5.99 -0.31 13.93
C CYS A 89 6.80 -0.64 15.18
N GLY A 90 8.11 -0.86 15.05
CA GLY A 90 9.03 -1.04 16.17
C GLY A 90 8.58 -2.12 17.15
N ASP A 91 8.55 -1.80 18.43
CA ASP A 91 8.32 -2.76 19.54
C ASP A 91 6.90 -3.34 19.58
N ILE A 92 5.97 -2.81 18.76
CA ILE A 92 4.59 -3.31 18.72
C ILE A 92 4.34 -4.32 17.59
N GLU A 93 5.33 -4.59 16.75
CA GLU A 93 5.21 -5.61 15.71
C GLU A 93 4.95 -7.00 16.33
N GLY A 94 4.09 -7.77 15.70
CA GLY A 94 3.67 -9.08 16.19
C GLY A 94 2.64 -9.05 17.33
N LYS A 95 2.14 -7.86 17.72
CA LYS A 95 1.11 -7.66 18.75
C LYS A 95 -0.14 -7.06 18.14
N LYS A 96 -1.26 -7.19 18.85
CA LYS A 96 -2.44 -6.35 18.55
C LYS A 96 -2.21 -4.94 19.09
N LEU A 97 -2.76 -3.92 18.44
CA LEU A 97 -2.55 -2.53 18.86
C LEU A 97 -2.95 -2.30 20.32
N MET A 98 -4.06 -2.91 20.77
CA MET A 98 -4.53 -2.82 22.15
C MET A 98 -3.62 -3.52 23.17
N GLU A 99 -2.66 -4.33 22.70
CA GLU A 99 -1.65 -5.01 23.52
C GLU A 99 -0.29 -4.26 23.46
N ALA A 100 -0.26 -3.13 22.75
CA ALA A 100 0.94 -2.33 22.58
C ALA A 100 1.38 -1.70 23.91
N SER A 101 2.69 -1.62 24.11
CA SER A 101 3.28 -0.95 25.28
C SER A 101 3.32 0.57 25.09
N MET A 102 2.19 1.18 24.73
CA MET A 102 2.02 2.61 24.57
C MET A 102 0.70 3.06 25.19
N PRO A 103 0.56 4.33 25.58
CA PRO A 103 -0.71 4.85 26.10
C PRO A 103 -1.84 4.66 25.10
N PRO A 104 -3.03 4.18 25.52
CA PRO A 104 -4.15 3.95 24.60
C PRO A 104 -4.53 5.20 23.81
N GLU A 105 -4.49 6.38 24.42
CA GLU A 105 -4.77 7.67 23.78
C GLU A 105 -3.78 7.99 22.64
N GLU A 106 -2.51 7.59 22.76
CA GLU A 106 -1.51 7.73 21.69
C GLU A 106 -1.75 6.69 20.58
N ALA A 107 -2.10 5.45 20.96
CA ALA A 107 -2.42 4.40 19.99
C ALA A 107 -3.63 4.78 19.12
N GLU A 108 -4.64 5.45 19.72
CA GLU A 108 -5.81 5.94 18.98
C GLU A 108 -5.45 7.02 17.96
N LEU A 109 -4.42 7.85 18.22
CA LEU A 109 -3.99 8.90 17.28
C LEU A 109 -3.52 8.30 15.96
N PHE A 110 -2.97 7.09 15.93
CA PHE A 110 -2.57 6.43 14.70
C PHE A 110 -3.73 6.29 13.70
N PHE A 111 -4.95 6.12 14.20
CA PHE A 111 -6.14 6.03 13.35
C PHE A 111 -6.92 7.35 13.22
N ARG A 112 -7.03 8.10 14.31
CA ARG A 112 -7.87 9.30 14.35
C ARG A 112 -7.18 10.56 13.80
N ASP A 113 -5.89 10.71 14.12
CA ASP A 113 -5.09 11.87 13.71
C ASP A 113 -3.62 11.43 13.51
N PRO A 114 -3.33 10.69 12.42
CA PRO A 114 -2.01 10.12 12.20
C PRO A 114 -0.87 11.14 12.15
N PHE A 115 -1.15 12.38 11.76
CA PHE A 115 -0.14 13.45 11.72
C PHE A 115 0.25 13.96 13.10
N CYS A 116 -0.61 13.81 14.11
CA CYS A 116 -0.33 14.08 15.52
C CYS A 116 0.15 12.84 16.28
N PHE A 117 0.16 11.66 15.65
CA PHE A 117 0.69 10.44 16.24
C PHE A 117 2.19 10.57 16.52
N PRO A 118 2.66 10.34 17.77
CA PRO A 118 4.05 10.57 18.16
C PRO A 118 5.04 9.56 17.56
N GLY A 119 4.55 8.49 16.93
CA GLY A 119 5.34 7.40 16.40
C GLY A 119 5.30 6.15 17.27
N PHE A 120 5.67 5.03 16.69
CA PHE A 120 5.80 3.78 17.43
C PHE A 120 7.13 3.74 18.21
N PRO A 121 7.16 3.16 19.42
CA PRO A 121 8.40 2.96 20.16
C PRO A 121 9.43 2.19 19.32
N ASN A 122 10.62 2.77 19.11
CA ASN A 122 11.67 2.26 18.23
C ASN A 122 11.23 2.05 16.75
N GLY A 123 10.16 2.72 16.33
CA GLY A 123 9.62 2.68 14.98
C GLY A 123 9.58 4.04 14.29
N GLU A 124 8.77 4.15 13.25
CA GLU A 124 8.56 5.38 12.49
C GLU A 124 7.31 6.13 12.99
N TYR A 125 7.30 7.44 12.73
CA TYR A 125 6.09 8.27 12.73
C TYR A 125 5.64 8.58 11.29
N ILE A 126 4.38 8.94 11.14
CA ILE A 126 3.73 9.07 9.81
C ILE A 126 4.51 9.99 8.84
N ARG A 127 5.03 11.14 9.31
CA ARG A 127 5.73 12.09 8.44
C ARG A 127 7.02 11.51 7.83
N GLN A 128 7.68 10.54 8.48
CA GLN A 128 8.83 9.84 7.90
C GLN A 128 8.38 8.96 6.73
N VAL A 129 7.29 8.22 6.91
CA VAL A 129 6.71 7.38 5.84
C VAL A 129 6.25 8.24 4.66
N VAL A 130 5.58 9.38 4.94
CA VAL A 130 5.18 10.35 3.93
C VAL A 130 6.40 10.86 3.16
N GLY A 131 7.46 11.27 3.85
CA GLY A 131 8.69 11.75 3.23
C GLY A 131 9.27 10.75 2.22
N ARG A 132 9.58 9.52 2.69
CA ARG A 132 10.24 8.51 1.84
C ARG A 132 9.36 8.01 0.69
N THR A 133 8.06 7.84 0.91
CA THR A 133 7.15 7.31 -0.12
C THR A 133 6.83 8.36 -1.18
N GLN A 134 6.70 9.62 -0.81
CA GLN A 134 6.48 10.71 -1.76
C GLN A 134 7.74 11.05 -2.55
N ASP A 135 8.92 10.95 -1.96
CA ASP A 135 10.20 11.09 -2.68
C ASP A 135 10.31 10.01 -3.76
N PHE A 136 9.95 8.76 -3.44
CA PHE A 136 9.87 7.69 -4.43
C PHE A 136 8.91 8.05 -5.58
N LEU A 137 7.67 8.48 -5.26
CA LEU A 137 6.66 8.76 -6.28
C LEU A 137 7.05 9.95 -7.16
N ARG A 138 7.63 11.01 -6.59
CA ARG A 138 8.13 12.17 -7.34
C ARG A 138 9.29 11.80 -8.27
N GLU A 139 10.23 10.99 -7.79
CA GLU A 139 11.34 10.48 -8.62
C GLU A 139 10.82 9.63 -9.78
N LEU A 140 9.84 8.75 -9.51
CA LEU A 140 9.22 7.94 -10.54
C LEU A 140 8.53 8.81 -11.59
N ALA A 141 7.76 9.80 -11.17
CA ALA A 141 7.07 10.76 -12.04
C ALA A 141 8.02 11.59 -12.89
N ALA A 142 9.19 11.95 -12.35
CA ALA A 142 10.21 12.74 -13.04
C ALA A 142 10.85 12.00 -14.23
N ARG A 143 10.68 10.67 -14.34
CA ARG A 143 11.16 9.91 -15.52
C ARG A 143 10.44 10.32 -16.80
N ASP A 144 9.18 10.69 -16.71
CA ASP A 144 8.33 11.15 -17.85
C ASP A 144 8.50 10.30 -19.12
N ASP A 145 8.65 8.97 -18.95
CA ASP A 145 9.06 8.01 -19.98
C ASP A 145 7.91 7.34 -20.72
N GLY A 146 6.68 7.72 -20.40
CA GLY A 146 5.46 7.22 -21.05
C GLY A 146 5.08 5.79 -20.71
N LYS A 147 5.70 5.19 -19.71
CA LYS A 147 5.48 3.79 -19.32
C LYS A 147 4.29 3.61 -18.38
N THR A 148 3.82 2.36 -18.34
CA THR A 148 2.85 1.89 -17.35
C THR A 148 3.58 1.07 -16.29
N TYR A 149 3.47 1.50 -15.03
CA TYR A 149 4.12 0.89 -13.88
C TYR A 149 3.13 0.14 -13.00
N LEU A 150 3.55 -1.03 -12.50
CA LEU A 150 2.95 -1.66 -11.32
C LEU A 150 3.84 -1.35 -10.11
N VAL A 151 3.27 -0.78 -9.06
CA VAL A 151 3.96 -0.52 -7.78
C VAL A 151 3.26 -1.31 -6.69
N SER A 152 3.95 -2.25 -6.05
CA SER A 152 3.37 -3.07 -4.98
C SER A 152 3.92 -2.65 -3.63
N THR A 153 3.02 -2.26 -2.71
CA THR A 153 3.34 -1.68 -1.42
C THR A 153 2.33 -2.12 -0.33
N HIS A 154 2.17 -1.32 0.72
CA HIS A 154 1.43 -1.67 1.93
C HIS A 154 0.35 -0.63 2.26
N GLY A 155 -0.41 -0.86 3.34
CA GLY A 155 -1.56 -0.03 3.65
C GLY A 155 -1.21 1.40 4.05
N CYS A 156 -0.39 1.57 5.09
CA CYS A 156 0.04 2.89 5.55
C CYS A 156 0.94 3.58 4.52
N ALA A 157 1.90 2.84 3.94
CA ALA A 157 2.80 3.38 2.92
C ALA A 157 2.06 3.88 1.66
N LEU A 158 0.98 3.21 1.25
CA LEU A 158 0.14 3.63 0.13
C LEU A 158 -0.56 4.96 0.45
N ARG A 159 -1.21 5.07 1.62
CA ARG A 159 -1.84 6.32 2.05
C ARG A 159 -0.83 7.46 2.14
N ALA A 160 0.33 7.21 2.73
CA ALA A 160 1.42 8.18 2.83
C ALA A 160 1.89 8.66 1.45
N MET A 161 2.08 7.72 0.51
CA MET A 161 2.51 8.01 -0.87
C MET A 161 1.52 8.90 -1.60
N LEU A 162 0.22 8.63 -1.46
CA LEU A 162 -0.84 9.31 -2.20
C LEU A 162 -1.44 10.51 -1.48
N ASN A 163 -1.08 10.75 -0.21
CA ASN A 163 -1.72 11.74 0.66
C ASN A 163 -1.94 13.10 -0.01
N PHE A 164 -0.92 13.66 -0.67
CA PHE A 164 -0.99 14.97 -1.31
C PHE A 164 -1.81 15.00 -2.62
N LEU A 165 -2.30 13.85 -3.09
CA LEU A 165 -3.13 13.72 -4.28
C LEU A 165 -4.63 13.60 -3.97
N TYR A 166 -5.00 13.44 -2.69
CA TYR A 166 -6.38 13.42 -2.25
C TYR A 166 -6.95 14.83 -2.12
N ASP A 167 -8.26 14.97 -2.23
CA ASP A 167 -8.96 16.24 -2.09
C ASP A 167 -8.85 16.78 -0.65
N ASP A 168 -8.83 15.90 0.34
CA ASP A 168 -8.57 16.21 1.75
C ASP A 168 -7.31 15.48 2.25
N PRO A 169 -6.13 16.12 2.17
CA PRO A 169 -4.89 15.54 2.66
C PRO A 169 -4.80 15.42 4.19
N GLU A 170 -5.65 16.12 4.96
CA GLU A 170 -5.69 16.02 6.42
C GLU A 170 -6.38 14.74 6.87
N ASP A 171 -7.35 14.22 6.10
CA ASP A 171 -7.85 12.85 6.30
C ASP A 171 -6.85 11.83 5.74
N TYR A 172 -5.89 11.45 6.56
CA TYR A 172 -4.84 10.53 6.14
C TYR A 172 -5.39 9.19 5.62
N TRP A 173 -6.41 8.64 6.28
CA TRP A 173 -6.93 7.31 5.95
C TRP A 173 -8.00 7.33 4.84
N GLN A 174 -8.56 8.49 4.49
CA GLN A 174 -9.64 8.61 3.51
C GLN A 174 -10.84 7.73 3.86
N GLY A 175 -11.21 7.74 5.15
CA GLY A 175 -12.35 6.99 5.70
C GLY A 175 -12.08 5.50 5.99
N HIS A 176 -11.07 4.89 5.39
CA HIS A 176 -10.71 3.47 5.64
C HIS A 176 -9.26 3.16 5.28
N ALA A 177 -8.70 2.13 5.88
CA ALA A 177 -7.43 1.57 5.41
C ALA A 177 -7.64 0.90 4.04
N PRO A 178 -6.71 1.01 3.07
CA PRO A 178 -6.83 0.34 1.79
C PRO A 178 -7.08 -1.16 1.97
N TYR A 179 -8.01 -1.74 1.21
CA TYR A 179 -8.23 -3.20 1.23
C TYR A 179 -7.05 -3.96 0.64
N ASN A 180 -6.85 -5.22 1.03
CA ASN A 180 -5.83 -6.07 0.42
C ASN A 180 -6.08 -6.18 -1.09
N CYS A 181 -5.04 -6.07 -1.90
CA CYS A 181 -5.10 -6.00 -3.36
C CYS A 181 -5.94 -4.85 -3.94
N ALA A 182 -6.32 -3.82 -3.15
CA ALA A 182 -6.87 -2.59 -3.71
C ALA A 182 -5.80 -1.86 -4.53
N VAL A 183 -6.22 -1.27 -5.63
CA VAL A 183 -5.35 -0.61 -6.61
C VAL A 183 -5.74 0.86 -6.75
N SER A 184 -4.79 1.75 -6.53
CA SER A 184 -4.95 3.17 -6.86
C SER A 184 -4.23 3.47 -8.17
N ILE A 185 -4.84 4.28 -9.04
CA ILE A 185 -4.33 4.58 -10.37
C ILE A 185 -3.98 6.05 -10.46
N ILE A 186 -2.73 6.32 -10.80
CA ILE A 186 -2.17 7.67 -10.93
C ILE A 186 -1.76 7.90 -12.38
N GLU A 187 -2.08 9.07 -12.88
CA GLU A 187 -1.54 9.60 -14.13
C GLU A 187 -0.40 10.56 -13.81
N SER A 188 0.68 10.47 -14.57
CA SER A 188 1.76 11.47 -14.56
C SER A 188 1.99 11.99 -15.98
N GLU A 189 2.01 13.31 -16.14
CA GLU A 189 2.33 13.95 -17.42
C GLU A 189 3.17 15.20 -17.14
N GLY A 190 4.36 15.27 -17.75
CA GLY A 190 5.30 16.35 -17.50
C GLY A 190 5.69 16.50 -16.01
N GLY A 191 5.75 15.39 -15.28
CA GLY A 191 6.03 15.34 -13.83
C GLY A 191 4.85 15.77 -12.93
N LYS A 192 3.70 16.15 -13.51
CA LYS A 192 2.49 16.44 -12.74
C LYS A 192 1.71 15.16 -12.50
N LEU A 193 1.38 14.92 -11.24
CA LEU A 193 0.66 13.75 -10.77
C LEU A 193 -0.83 14.06 -10.59
N LYS A 194 -1.68 13.12 -10.97
CA LYS A 194 -3.12 13.17 -10.74
C LYS A 194 -3.62 11.78 -10.34
N LEU A 195 -4.31 11.70 -9.22
CA LEU A 195 -5.03 10.49 -8.83
C LEU A 195 -6.27 10.34 -9.72
N LEU A 196 -6.36 9.24 -10.46
CA LEU A 196 -7.51 8.94 -11.32
C LEU A 196 -8.54 8.10 -10.59
N GLU A 197 -8.09 7.10 -9.86
CA GLU A 197 -8.94 6.21 -9.05
C GLU A 197 -8.21 5.86 -7.75
N ALA A 198 -8.92 5.86 -6.63
CA ALA A 198 -8.43 5.37 -5.35
C ALA A 198 -9.09 4.03 -4.99
N ASP A 199 -8.30 3.11 -4.45
CA ASP A 199 -8.74 1.85 -3.84
C ASP A 199 -9.67 0.98 -4.70
N ARG A 200 -9.50 1.01 -6.01
CA ARG A 200 -10.27 0.16 -6.94
C ARG A 200 -10.04 -1.32 -6.64
N LEU A 201 -11.14 -2.06 -6.49
CA LEU A 201 -11.12 -3.51 -6.35
C LEU A 201 -11.30 -4.16 -7.72
N PHE A 202 -10.35 -5.01 -8.09
CA PHE A 202 -10.44 -5.88 -9.28
C PHE A 202 -10.97 -7.27 -8.94
N TYR A 203 -11.64 -7.40 -7.78
CA TYR A 203 -12.30 -8.62 -7.30
C TYR A 203 -13.65 -8.25 -6.67
N ASP A 204 -14.46 -9.24 -6.31
CA ASP A 204 -15.78 -9.00 -5.72
C ASP A 204 -15.64 -8.28 -4.37
N ALA A 205 -16.25 -7.11 -4.26
CA ALA A 205 -16.18 -6.27 -3.06
C ALA A 205 -16.70 -6.97 -1.78
N SER A 206 -17.55 -7.99 -1.91
CA SER A 206 -17.99 -8.80 -0.77
C SER A 206 -16.86 -9.59 -0.09
N LEU A 207 -15.74 -9.78 -0.80
CA LEU A 207 -14.53 -10.42 -0.26
C LEU A 207 -13.59 -9.43 0.43
N ALA A 208 -13.84 -8.12 0.28
CA ALA A 208 -13.06 -7.09 0.94
C ALA A 208 -13.37 -7.07 2.43
N VAL A 209 -12.34 -7.18 3.26
CA VAL A 209 -12.50 -7.15 4.72
C VAL A 209 -11.88 -5.87 5.26
N ASP A 210 -12.71 -4.99 5.79
CA ASP A 210 -12.25 -3.86 6.62
C ASP A 210 -11.90 -4.38 8.01
N ARG A 211 -10.62 -4.60 8.23
CA ARG A 211 -10.12 -5.14 9.51
C ARG A 211 -9.80 -4.05 10.53
N TYR A 212 -9.72 -2.83 10.08
CA TYR A 212 -9.34 -1.69 10.91
C TYR A 212 -10.51 -0.74 11.11
N LYS A 213 -11.76 -1.24 11.07
CA LYS A 213 -12.96 -0.40 11.21
C LYS A 213 -12.63 0.95 11.81
N LEU A 214 -12.24 1.89 10.97
CA LEU A 214 -12.06 3.28 11.35
C LEU A 214 -13.49 3.80 11.56
N SER A 215 -14.11 3.38 12.67
CA SER A 215 -15.46 3.79 12.99
C SER A 215 -15.43 5.28 13.25
N ASN A 216 -15.94 6.05 12.32
CA ASN A 216 -16.48 7.36 12.60
C ASN A 216 -17.61 7.17 13.61
N SER A 217 -17.30 7.28 14.89
CA SER A 217 -18.25 7.51 15.97
C SER A 217 -18.24 8.98 16.35
#